data_88c9785c3447956a413cf98e4035edea
#
_entry.id   88c9785c3447956a413cf98e4035edea
#
_cell.length_a   1.000
_cell.length_b   1.000
_cell.length_c   1.000
_cell.angle_alpha   90.00
_cell.angle_beta   90.00
_cell.angle_gamma   90.00
#
_symmetry.space_group_name_H-M   'P 1'
#
loop_
_entity.id
_entity.type
_entity.pdbx_description
1 polymer ?
#
loop_
_entity_poly.entity_id
_entity_poly.type
_entity_poly.pdbx_seq_one_letter_code
_entity_poly.pdbx_strand_id
1 'polypeptide(L)'
;FLNPEADALGRGYQLIQSKIALGSGGLTGKGFLEGSQSYLQYLPEKQTDFIFTLIGEEFGFIGTMFIILLFLLLISVCFYISIKSNHIFGRILSIGVGSNLFIYVIMNISMVSGLMPVVGIPLPLVSYGGSAMLAIIISIGLVLNAELNGNLKKLHNA
;
A
#
# COMPACT_ATOMS: atom_id res chain seq x y z
N PHE A 1 19.57 -13.13 0.32
CA PHE A 1 19.05 -11.88 -0.22
C PHE A 1 19.73 -11.49 -1.53
N LEU A 2 21.06 -11.60 -1.61
CA LEU A 2 21.83 -11.25 -2.81
C LEU A 2 21.74 -12.30 -3.93
N ASN A 3 21.21 -13.47 -3.65
CA ASN A 3 21.03 -14.54 -4.64
C ASN A 3 19.66 -15.21 -4.42
N PRO A 4 18.55 -14.64 -4.96
CA PRO A 4 17.21 -15.20 -4.80
C PRO A 4 17.06 -16.57 -5.49
N GLU A 5 17.94 -16.90 -6.44
CA GLU A 5 17.95 -18.19 -7.15
C GLU A 5 18.39 -19.34 -6.24
N ALA A 6 19.06 -19.06 -5.12
CA ALA A 6 19.49 -20.09 -4.17
C ALA A 6 18.31 -20.69 -3.36
N ASP A 7 17.16 -20.01 -3.30
CA ASP A 7 15.93 -20.49 -2.65
C ASP A 7 14.81 -20.66 -3.70
N ALA A 8 15.02 -21.60 -4.60
CA ALA A 8 14.15 -21.86 -5.75
C ALA A 8 12.76 -22.42 -5.41
N LEU A 9 12.49 -22.78 -4.14
CA LEU A 9 11.22 -23.36 -3.68
C LEU A 9 10.52 -22.54 -2.60
N GLY A 10 11.14 -21.44 -2.12
CA GLY A 10 10.61 -20.62 -1.03
C GLY A 10 10.32 -19.17 -1.44
N ARG A 11 10.70 -18.23 -0.58
CA ARG A 11 10.48 -16.77 -0.78
C ARG A 11 11.18 -16.21 -2.01
N GLY A 12 12.30 -16.82 -2.44
CA GLY A 12 13.00 -16.45 -3.68
C GLY A 12 12.15 -16.70 -4.91
N TYR A 13 11.43 -17.83 -4.95
CA TYR A 13 10.51 -18.16 -6.04
C TYR A 13 9.38 -17.12 -6.15
N GLN A 14 8.75 -16.75 -5.03
CA GLN A 14 7.69 -15.74 -5.01
C GLN A 14 8.16 -14.40 -5.54
N LEU A 15 9.39 -14.00 -5.20
CA LEU A 15 10.00 -12.77 -5.70
C LEU A 15 10.23 -12.79 -7.21
N ILE A 16 10.74 -13.90 -7.73
CA ILE A 16 10.97 -14.06 -9.18
C ILE A 16 9.64 -14.01 -9.92
N GLN A 17 8.62 -14.74 -9.44
CA GLN A 17 7.29 -14.74 -10.05
C GLN A 17 6.62 -13.36 -9.99
N SER A 18 6.79 -12.60 -8.89
CA SER A 18 6.25 -11.25 -8.79
C SER A 18 6.88 -10.30 -9.82
N LYS A 19 8.19 -10.39 -10.06
CA LYS A 19 8.88 -9.60 -11.09
C LYS A 19 8.41 -9.97 -12.50
N ILE A 20 8.25 -11.27 -12.78
CA ILE A 20 7.73 -11.75 -14.06
C ILE A 20 6.32 -11.22 -14.30
N ALA A 21 5.45 -11.31 -13.28
CA ALA A 21 4.08 -10.83 -13.36
C ALA A 21 4.01 -9.32 -13.63
N LEU A 22 4.74 -8.51 -12.84
CA LEU A 22 4.83 -7.06 -13.05
C LEU A 22 5.36 -6.71 -14.45
N GLY A 23 6.43 -7.38 -14.90
CA GLY A 23 7.01 -7.15 -16.23
C GLY A 23 6.08 -7.56 -17.37
N SER A 24 5.28 -8.61 -17.17
CA SER A 24 4.35 -9.13 -18.18
C SER A 24 3.12 -8.26 -18.40
N GLY A 25 2.76 -7.40 -17.43
CA GLY A 25 1.62 -6.48 -17.55
C GLY A 25 1.83 -5.34 -18.53
N GLY A 26 3.07 -4.97 -18.86
CA GLY A 26 3.36 -3.88 -19.78
C GLY A 26 2.71 -2.54 -19.36
N LEU A 27 2.28 -1.74 -20.35
CA LEU A 27 1.66 -0.43 -20.07
C LEU A 27 0.19 -0.52 -19.66
N THR A 28 -0.59 -1.35 -20.34
CA THR A 28 -2.06 -1.42 -20.20
C THR A 28 -2.57 -2.64 -19.45
N GLY A 29 -1.68 -3.57 -19.10
CA GLY A 29 -2.07 -4.84 -18.50
C GLY A 29 -2.53 -5.88 -19.51
N LYS A 30 -2.77 -7.10 -19.02
CA LYS A 30 -3.31 -8.22 -19.80
C LYS A 30 -4.83 -8.22 -19.87
N GLY A 31 -5.50 -7.50 -18.98
CA GLY A 31 -6.94 -7.51 -18.80
C GLY A 31 -7.35 -8.07 -17.45
N PHE A 32 -8.55 -7.67 -17.01
CA PHE A 32 -9.11 -8.12 -15.73
C PHE A 32 -9.35 -9.64 -15.76
N LEU A 33 -8.79 -10.36 -14.78
CA LEU A 33 -8.81 -11.82 -14.66
C LEU A 33 -8.05 -12.59 -15.77
N GLU A 34 -7.28 -11.92 -16.64
CA GLU A 34 -6.48 -12.55 -17.68
C GLU A 34 -4.99 -12.70 -17.30
N GLY A 35 -4.65 -12.39 -16.06
CA GLY A 35 -3.31 -12.56 -15.50
C GLY A 35 -2.90 -14.02 -15.41
N SER A 36 -1.90 -14.45 -16.18
CA SER A 36 -1.44 -15.84 -16.21
C SER A 36 -0.84 -16.29 -14.88
N GLN A 37 -0.10 -15.42 -14.19
CA GLN A 37 0.52 -15.74 -12.91
C GLN A 37 -0.51 -15.79 -11.77
N SER A 38 -1.54 -14.95 -11.87
CA SER A 38 -2.68 -14.94 -10.97
C SER A 38 -3.54 -16.21 -11.11
N TYR A 39 -3.84 -16.61 -12.35
CA TYR A 39 -4.73 -17.74 -12.66
C TYR A 39 -4.09 -19.09 -12.33
N LEU A 40 -2.81 -19.27 -12.62
CA LEU A 40 -2.08 -20.52 -12.44
C LEU A 40 -1.61 -20.75 -10.98
N GLN A 41 -2.00 -19.89 -10.04
CA GLN A 41 -1.69 -20.00 -8.60
C GLN A 41 -0.19 -20.10 -8.27
N TYR A 42 0.69 -19.52 -9.09
CA TYR A 42 2.13 -19.49 -8.82
C TYR A 42 2.49 -18.62 -7.59
N LEU A 43 1.59 -17.75 -7.16
CA LEU A 43 1.73 -16.90 -5.97
C LEU A 43 0.70 -17.32 -4.92
N PRO A 44 1.04 -18.12 -3.91
CA PRO A 44 0.10 -18.57 -2.88
C PRO A 44 -0.48 -17.42 -2.04
N GLU A 45 0.26 -16.33 -1.85
CA GLU A 45 -0.15 -15.14 -1.06
C GLU A 45 -0.50 -13.93 -1.94
N LYS A 46 -1.03 -14.17 -3.14
CA LYS A 46 -1.37 -13.12 -4.11
C LYS A 46 -2.39 -12.10 -3.62
N GLN A 47 -3.30 -12.48 -2.73
CA GLN A 47 -4.36 -11.63 -2.20
C GLN A 47 -3.95 -10.80 -0.99
N THR A 48 -2.82 -11.12 -0.39
CA THR A 48 -2.27 -10.43 0.78
C THR A 48 -1.09 -9.56 0.37
N ASP A 49 0.09 -10.11 0.35
CA ASP A 49 1.34 -9.37 0.25
C ASP A 49 1.71 -8.99 -1.19
N PHE A 50 1.24 -9.78 -2.17
CA PHE A 50 1.54 -9.61 -3.59
C PHE A 50 0.38 -9.02 -4.41
N ILE A 51 -0.60 -8.37 -3.75
CA ILE A 51 -1.75 -7.76 -4.44
C ILE A 51 -1.33 -6.70 -5.46
N PHE A 52 -0.27 -5.93 -5.16
CA PHE A 52 0.28 -4.94 -6.08
C PHE A 52 0.82 -5.56 -7.37
N THR A 53 1.39 -6.76 -7.27
CA THR A 53 1.84 -7.55 -8.44
C THR A 53 0.68 -7.94 -9.32
N LEU A 54 -0.43 -8.40 -8.72
CA LEU A 54 -1.64 -8.75 -9.44
C LEU A 54 -2.22 -7.56 -10.19
N ILE A 55 -2.31 -6.40 -9.53
CA ILE A 55 -2.74 -5.14 -10.16
C ILE A 55 -1.81 -4.78 -11.33
N GLY A 56 -0.50 -4.98 -11.16
CA GLY A 56 0.48 -4.72 -12.22
C GLY A 56 0.37 -5.67 -13.41
N GLU A 57 0.01 -6.93 -13.19
CA GLU A 57 -0.22 -7.89 -14.28
C GLU A 57 -1.53 -7.60 -15.05
N GLU A 58 -2.62 -7.32 -14.33
CA GLU A 58 -3.96 -7.13 -14.92
C GLU A 58 -4.16 -5.74 -15.54
N PHE A 59 -3.74 -4.68 -14.85
CA PHE A 59 -3.96 -3.27 -15.25
C PHE A 59 -2.69 -2.57 -15.75
N GLY A 60 -1.55 -3.25 -15.71
CA GLY A 60 -0.29 -2.74 -16.20
C GLY A 60 0.28 -1.58 -15.40
N PHE A 61 1.17 -0.84 -16.06
CA PHE A 61 1.81 0.34 -15.46
C PHE A 61 0.81 1.46 -15.14
N ILE A 62 -0.22 1.63 -15.96
CA ILE A 62 -1.25 2.67 -15.74
C ILE A 62 -2.02 2.36 -14.45
N GLY A 63 -2.42 1.11 -14.22
CA GLY A 63 -3.13 0.71 -13.01
C GLY A 63 -2.28 0.85 -11.73
N THR A 64 -1.01 0.43 -11.79
CA THR A 64 -0.09 0.59 -10.65
C THR A 64 0.17 2.05 -10.32
N MET A 65 0.36 2.90 -11.34
CA MET A 65 0.55 4.33 -11.16
C MET A 65 -0.68 4.99 -10.54
N PHE A 66 -1.88 4.60 -10.98
CA PHE A 66 -3.14 5.10 -10.40
C PHE A 66 -3.24 4.77 -8.90
N ILE A 67 -2.93 3.54 -8.49
CA ILE A 67 -2.92 3.15 -7.07
C ILE A 67 -1.87 3.94 -6.28
N ILE A 68 -0.67 4.12 -6.81
CA ILE A 68 0.37 4.93 -6.16
C ILE A 68 -0.10 6.36 -5.98
N LEU A 69 -0.73 6.98 -6.99
CA LEU A 69 -1.27 8.33 -6.88
C LEU A 69 -2.35 8.46 -5.81
N LEU A 70 -3.24 7.47 -5.68
CA LEU A 70 -4.23 7.44 -4.60
C LEU A 70 -3.58 7.39 -3.21
N PHE A 71 -2.54 6.57 -3.03
CA PHE A 71 -1.80 6.54 -1.77
C PHE A 71 -1.08 7.85 -1.49
N LEU A 72 -0.43 8.45 -2.49
CA LEU A 72 0.22 9.75 -2.34
C LEU A 72 -0.78 10.83 -1.95
N LEU A 73 -1.98 10.82 -2.53
CA LEU A 73 -3.06 11.74 -2.17
C LEU A 73 -3.47 11.51 -0.70
N LEU A 74 -3.71 10.27 -0.29
CA LEU A 74 -4.11 9.95 1.08
C LEU A 74 -3.05 10.39 2.11
N ILE A 75 -1.78 10.09 1.83
CA ILE A 75 -0.64 10.49 2.67
C ILE A 75 -0.53 12.01 2.73
N SER A 76 -0.68 12.71 1.60
CA SER A 76 -0.65 14.17 1.52
C SER A 76 -1.76 14.80 2.35
N VAL A 77 -2.96 14.22 2.35
CA VAL A 77 -4.07 14.68 3.20
C VAL A 77 -3.73 14.53 4.68
N CYS A 78 -3.13 13.42 5.11
CA CYS A 78 -2.69 13.24 6.50
C CYS A 78 -1.67 14.32 6.92
N PHE A 79 -0.67 14.60 6.09
CA PHE A 79 0.30 15.66 6.36
C PHE A 79 -0.32 17.06 6.32
N TYR A 80 -1.24 17.33 5.39
CA TYR A 80 -1.98 18.59 5.33
C TYR A 80 -2.78 18.84 6.61
N ILE A 81 -3.51 17.83 7.10
CA ILE A 81 -4.25 17.90 8.38
C ILE A 81 -3.30 18.18 9.53
N SER A 82 -2.13 17.55 9.54
CA SER A 82 -1.10 17.78 10.56
C SER A 82 -0.65 19.24 10.62
N ILE A 83 -0.36 19.85 9.47
CA ILE A 83 0.08 21.25 9.39
C ILE A 83 -1.05 22.20 9.84
N LYS A 84 -2.30 21.91 9.46
CA LYS A 84 -3.46 22.73 9.76
C LYS A 84 -3.96 22.59 11.20
N SER A 85 -3.68 21.48 11.86
CA SER A 85 -4.14 21.18 13.22
C SER A 85 -3.52 22.12 14.25
N ASN A 86 -4.37 22.76 15.07
CA ASN A 86 -3.94 23.62 16.19
C ASN A 86 -3.62 22.84 17.47
N HIS A 87 -4.05 21.58 17.56
CA HIS A 87 -3.81 20.73 18.72
C HIS A 87 -2.57 19.86 18.51
N ILE A 88 -1.66 19.86 19.46
CA ILE A 88 -0.43 19.05 19.42
C ILE A 88 -0.75 17.57 19.19
N PHE A 89 -1.76 17.05 19.89
CA PHE A 89 -2.20 15.66 19.73
C PHE A 89 -2.64 15.34 18.29
N GLY A 90 -3.52 16.16 17.70
CA GLY A 90 -3.98 15.97 16.32
C GLY A 90 -2.86 16.03 15.30
N ARG A 91 -1.89 16.94 15.52
CA ARG A 91 -0.70 17.07 14.69
C ARG A 91 0.16 15.82 14.71
N ILE A 92 0.53 15.35 15.90
CA ILE A 92 1.38 14.16 16.08
C ILE A 92 0.68 12.91 15.55
N LEU A 93 -0.62 12.76 15.82
CA LEU A 93 -1.42 11.64 15.34
C LEU A 93 -1.43 11.59 13.80
N SER A 94 -1.69 12.72 13.14
CA SER A 94 -1.76 12.80 11.68
C SER A 94 -0.40 12.54 11.02
N ILE A 95 0.70 13.03 11.59
CA ILE A 95 2.06 12.70 11.12
C ILE A 95 2.32 11.21 11.30
N GLY A 96 1.99 10.64 12.46
CA GLY A 96 2.22 9.23 12.75
C GLY A 96 1.49 8.32 11.78
N VAL A 97 0.20 8.58 11.53
CA VAL A 97 -0.62 7.80 10.58
C VAL A 97 -0.11 7.97 9.14
N GLY A 98 0.17 9.20 8.71
CA GLY A 98 0.71 9.48 7.37
C GLY A 98 2.06 8.80 7.12
N SER A 99 2.98 8.88 8.09
CA SER A 99 4.29 8.23 8.01
C SER A 99 4.17 6.71 8.01
N ASN A 100 3.27 6.15 8.81
CA ASN A 100 3.01 4.71 8.84
C ASN A 100 2.51 4.21 7.49
N LEU A 101 1.51 4.87 6.90
CA LEU A 101 1.01 4.55 5.56
C LEU A 101 2.11 4.63 4.50
N PHE A 102 2.94 5.68 4.55
CA PHE A 102 4.06 5.86 3.63
C PHE A 102 5.06 4.70 3.70
N ILE A 103 5.44 4.29 4.90
CA ILE A 103 6.36 3.17 5.11
C ILE A 103 5.77 1.87 4.59
N TYR A 104 4.49 1.57 4.90
CA TYR A 104 3.83 0.35 4.42
C TYR A 104 3.81 0.27 2.89
N VAL A 105 3.44 1.37 2.22
CA VAL A 105 3.39 1.44 0.75
C VAL A 105 4.77 1.23 0.14
N ILE A 106 5.78 1.95 0.63
CA ILE A 106 7.16 1.81 0.13
C ILE A 106 7.68 0.38 0.35
N MET A 107 7.49 -0.16 1.54
CA MET A 107 7.97 -1.51 1.86
C MET A 107 7.30 -2.58 0.98
N ASN A 108 5.98 -2.50 0.77
CA ASN A 108 5.28 -3.44 -0.11
C ASN A 108 5.76 -3.33 -1.56
N ILE A 109 5.81 -2.11 -2.14
CA ILE A 109 6.28 -1.91 -3.52
C ILE A 109 7.73 -2.34 -3.68
N SER A 110 8.61 -2.00 -2.74
CA SER A 110 10.02 -2.39 -2.77
C SER A 110 10.21 -3.91 -2.68
N MET A 111 9.38 -4.59 -1.89
CA MET A 111 9.37 -6.03 -1.77
C MET A 111 8.98 -6.70 -3.10
N VAL A 112 7.86 -6.32 -3.70
CA VAL A 112 7.36 -6.95 -4.93
C VAL A 112 8.21 -6.62 -6.16
N SER A 113 8.87 -5.46 -6.18
CA SER A 113 9.85 -5.10 -7.21
C SER A 113 11.24 -5.74 -7.01
N GLY A 114 11.44 -6.37 -5.86
CA GLY A 114 12.69 -7.09 -5.53
C GLY A 114 13.83 -6.20 -5.08
N LEU A 115 13.54 -4.98 -4.65
CA LEU A 115 14.52 -4.08 -4.04
C LEU A 115 14.77 -4.45 -2.57
N MET A 116 13.80 -5.10 -1.91
CA MET A 116 13.88 -5.56 -0.53
C MET A 116 13.53 -7.04 -0.41
N PRO A 117 13.99 -7.73 0.66
CA PRO A 117 13.60 -9.12 0.93
C PRO A 117 12.10 -9.22 1.19
N VAL A 118 11.55 -10.41 0.92
CA VAL A 118 10.13 -10.70 1.21
C VAL A 118 9.91 -10.75 2.72
N VAL A 119 9.22 -9.73 3.23
CA VAL A 119 8.89 -9.57 4.67
C VAL A 119 7.44 -9.94 4.96
N GLY A 120 6.57 -9.93 3.94
CA GLY A 120 5.15 -10.22 4.12
C GLY A 120 4.40 -9.02 4.71
N ILE A 121 4.52 -7.84 4.10
CA ILE A 121 3.83 -6.63 4.52
C ILE A 121 2.69 -6.36 3.56
N PRO A 122 1.41 -6.45 4.01
CA PRO A 122 0.27 -6.21 3.15
C PRO A 122 0.16 -4.74 2.74
N LEU A 123 -0.35 -4.49 1.53
CA LEU A 123 -0.62 -3.14 1.06
C LEU A 123 -1.86 -2.57 1.78
N PRO A 124 -1.75 -1.41 2.48
CA PRO A 124 -2.85 -0.81 3.21
C PRO A 124 -4.13 -0.66 2.38
N LEU A 125 -5.30 -0.93 2.96
CA LEU A 125 -6.63 -0.75 2.35
C LEU A 125 -6.91 -1.58 1.08
N VAL A 126 -5.91 -2.21 0.48
CA VAL A 126 -6.05 -2.99 -0.77
C VAL A 126 -5.87 -4.48 -0.52
N SER A 127 -4.89 -4.85 0.32
CA SER A 127 -4.63 -6.26 0.64
C SER A 127 -5.71 -6.87 1.52
N TYR A 128 -5.97 -8.15 1.30
CA TYR A 128 -6.82 -8.93 2.17
C TYR A 128 -6.12 -9.16 3.52
N GLY A 129 -6.63 -8.46 4.56
CA GLY A 129 -6.09 -8.53 5.92
C GLY A 129 -7.04 -7.84 6.89
N GLY A 130 -8.04 -8.56 7.43
CA GLY A 130 -9.14 -7.99 8.22
C GLY A 130 -8.67 -7.12 9.39
N SER A 131 -7.72 -7.57 10.19
CA SER A 131 -7.20 -6.84 11.35
C SER A 131 -6.38 -5.60 10.95
N ALA A 132 -5.51 -5.74 9.94
CA ALA A 132 -4.69 -4.64 9.45
C ALA A 132 -5.56 -3.55 8.81
N MET A 133 -6.55 -3.94 8.01
CA MET A 133 -7.50 -3.03 7.37
C MET A 133 -8.31 -2.24 8.42
N LEU A 134 -8.85 -2.92 9.44
CA LEU A 134 -9.58 -2.25 10.52
C LEU A 134 -8.71 -1.25 11.28
N ALA A 135 -7.48 -1.62 11.61
CA ALA A 135 -6.55 -0.73 12.30
C ALA A 135 -6.26 0.56 11.50
N ILE A 136 -6.08 0.43 10.18
CA ILE A 136 -5.81 1.57 9.30
C ILE A 136 -7.05 2.45 9.14
N ILE A 137 -8.25 1.87 8.96
CA ILE A 137 -9.50 2.63 8.87
C ILE A 137 -9.76 3.41 10.15
N ILE A 138 -9.58 2.77 11.31
CA ILE A 138 -9.72 3.44 12.62
C ILE A 138 -8.71 4.59 12.74
N SER A 139 -7.45 4.36 12.35
CA SER A 139 -6.40 5.38 12.40
C SER A 139 -6.74 6.60 11.54
N ILE A 140 -7.23 6.38 10.32
CA ILE A 140 -7.68 7.46 9.42
C ILE A 140 -8.90 8.18 10.03
N GLY A 141 -9.86 7.44 10.61
CA GLY A 141 -11.01 8.00 11.29
C GLY A 141 -10.63 8.92 12.46
N LEU A 142 -9.60 8.54 13.22
CA LEU A 142 -9.06 9.36 14.31
C LEU A 142 -8.40 10.65 13.78
N VAL A 143 -7.68 10.59 12.65
CA VAL A 143 -7.09 11.76 12.00
C VAL A 143 -8.19 12.74 11.56
N LEU A 144 -9.25 12.27 10.92
CA LEU A 144 -10.38 13.10 10.49
C LEU A 144 -11.12 13.71 11.69
N ASN A 145 -11.33 12.94 12.76
CA ASN A 145 -11.94 13.46 13.99
C ASN A 145 -11.09 14.56 14.63
N ALA A 146 -9.77 14.41 14.64
CA ALA A 146 -8.85 15.42 15.16
C ALA A 146 -8.96 16.75 14.37
N GLU A 147 -9.17 16.70 13.05
CA GLU A 147 -9.41 17.88 12.22
C GLU A 147 -10.75 18.55 12.54
N LEU A 148 -11.83 17.76 12.60
CA LEU A 148 -13.17 18.27 12.87
C LEU A 148 -13.24 18.99 14.22
N ASN A 149 -12.71 18.39 15.29
CA ASN A 149 -12.68 19.00 16.62
C ASN A 149 -11.82 20.27 16.66
N GLY A 150 -10.75 20.36 15.88
CA GLY A 150 -9.94 21.55 15.72
C GLY A 150 -10.70 22.71 15.06
N ASN A 151 -11.53 22.42 14.07
CA ASN A 151 -12.35 23.40 13.37
C ASN A 151 -13.55 23.88 14.21
N LEU A 152 -14.22 22.98 14.94
CA LEU A 152 -15.34 23.34 15.83
C LEU A 152 -14.92 24.32 16.94
N LYS A 153 -13.74 24.12 17.55
CA LYS A 153 -13.22 25.06 18.56
C LYS A 153 -12.88 26.45 17.97
N LYS A 154 -12.48 26.54 16.70
CA LYS A 154 -12.28 27.84 16.05
C LYS A 154 -13.59 28.60 15.89
N LEU A 155 -14.69 27.91 15.53
CA LEU A 155 -16.01 28.52 15.37
C LEU A 155 -16.62 28.97 16.70
N HIS A 156 -16.28 28.30 17.80
CA HIS A 156 -16.80 28.65 19.13
C HIS A 156 -16.03 29.82 19.78
N ASN A 157 -14.80 30.07 19.34
CA ASN A 157 -13.95 31.14 19.87
C ASN A 157 -13.90 32.40 18.95
N ALA A 158 -14.63 32.39 17.82
CA ALA A 158 -14.83 33.53 16.93
C ALA A 158 -16.19 34.18 17.15
#